data_1cab620f41c162c4046f8b7b256b54cb
#
_entry.id   1cab620f41c162c4046f8b7b256b54cb
#
_cell.length_a   1.000
_cell.length_b   1.000
_cell.length_c   1.000
_cell.angle_alpha   90.00
_cell.angle_beta   90.00
_cell.angle_gamma   90.00
#
_symmetry.space_group_name_H-M   'P 1'
#
loop_
_entity.id
_entity.type
_entity.pdbx_description
1 polymer ?
#
loop_
_entity_poly.entity_id
_entity_poly.type
_entity_poly.pdbx_seq_one_letter_code
_entity_poly.pdbx_strand_id
1 'polypeptide(L)'
;MSRFFPFFLVSVLTSQNAAQYIDGVAAIIEDHIVLKSELAQMVNMAAIQNRIDPNNNPDGFMRLQNTIVQSMVDQKIMLEMAEIDSIVVEEKEVDQALDQQIQMLVAQAGGEDRAEDALGQPLNDFRREFWYDMRDRLVSERYQQKLLDGISITRSDVVGFFQAYKDSLPIIPMKAKVRHLLIPVIPNPAAKNATVSFLEQLKAEIEEGGSFEDLARDNSQDPGAKNNGGSLGWVNRGSLVKNFETAAFTSDVGKITGPVETEFGYHILETLEKQGDKIRVRHILMIPEITQQDHEKAFNFALSLKEDSIKTLDDFKNIVKRHSTDQLTKDVGGDLGWIDPSNYSVPEIGQAIKYIEMDECSPPINSSIGFHLLWVEGVKKGGRPNLQDHWSDIESMALNKKKMDWYQTWISDARKKFHIQITTN
;
A
#
# COMPACT_ATOMS: atom_id res chain seq x y z
N MET A 1 8.72 -6.82 -12.44
CA MET A 1 8.46 -5.37 -12.53
C MET A 1 6.99 -5.17 -12.83
N SER A 2 6.17 -5.24 -11.79
CA SER A 2 4.74 -4.94 -11.89
C SER A 2 4.54 -3.55 -11.32
N ARG A 3 4.47 -2.54 -12.18
CA ARG A 3 4.05 -1.19 -11.86
C ARG A 3 3.14 -0.69 -12.98
N PHE A 4 1.94 -1.23 -13.02
CA PHE A 4 0.83 -0.58 -13.70
C PHE A 4 -0.38 -0.63 -12.77
N PHE A 5 -0.45 0.32 -11.86
CA PHE A 5 -1.66 0.74 -11.20
C PHE A 5 -1.82 2.24 -11.49
N PRO A 6 -2.67 2.64 -12.42
CA PRO A 6 -3.12 4.01 -12.43
C PRO A 6 -4.11 4.18 -11.29
N PHE A 7 -3.70 4.95 -10.30
CA PHE A 7 -4.58 5.51 -9.29
C PHE A 7 -5.63 6.38 -10.00
N PHE A 8 -6.90 5.99 -9.92
CA PHE A 8 -8.01 6.87 -10.26
C PHE A 8 -8.09 7.97 -9.19
N LEU A 9 -7.44 9.08 -9.44
CA LEU A 9 -7.73 10.33 -8.75
C LEU A 9 -8.78 11.04 -9.60
N VAL A 10 -10.05 10.95 -9.18
CA VAL A 10 -11.13 11.72 -9.79
C VAL A 10 -10.88 13.19 -9.49
N SER A 11 -10.37 13.94 -10.45
CA SER A 11 -10.41 15.38 -10.40
C SER A 11 -11.81 15.82 -10.80
N VAL A 12 -12.58 16.27 -9.82
CA VAL A 12 -13.88 16.93 -10.03
C VAL A 12 -13.66 18.18 -10.90
N LEU A 13 -13.99 18.09 -12.18
CA LEU A 13 -14.20 19.26 -13.01
C LEU A 13 -15.60 19.80 -12.67
N THR A 14 -15.62 20.96 -12.02
CA THR A 14 -16.83 21.73 -11.74
C THR A 14 -17.66 21.89 -13.01
N SER A 15 -18.88 21.36 -12.96
CA SER A 15 -19.90 21.51 -14.00
C SER A 15 -20.32 22.98 -14.16
N GLN A 16 -19.84 23.62 -15.19
CA GLN A 16 -20.50 24.79 -15.73
C GLN A 16 -21.11 24.44 -17.09
N ASN A 17 -22.44 24.48 -17.14
CA ASN A 17 -23.33 24.34 -18.30
C ASN A 17 -23.41 22.93 -18.91
N ALA A 18 -24.46 22.21 -18.56
CA ALA A 18 -24.96 21.02 -19.27
C ALA A 18 -25.57 21.45 -20.64
N ALA A 19 -24.72 21.73 -21.61
CA ALA A 19 -25.04 21.43 -22.98
C ALA A 19 -24.85 19.93 -23.13
N GLN A 20 -25.82 19.21 -23.66
CA GLN A 20 -25.74 17.78 -24.00
C GLN A 20 -24.61 17.60 -25.04
N TYR A 21 -23.37 17.50 -24.59
CA TYR A 21 -22.24 17.11 -25.43
C TYR A 21 -22.39 15.61 -25.68
N ILE A 22 -22.74 15.26 -26.93
CA ILE A 22 -22.60 13.90 -27.42
C ILE A 22 -21.08 13.63 -27.45
N ASP A 23 -20.60 12.67 -26.64
CA ASP A 23 -19.19 12.31 -26.63
C ASP A 23 -18.78 11.73 -27.98
N GLY A 24 -17.57 12.06 -28.40
CA GLY A 24 -17.05 11.57 -29.67
C GLY A 24 -16.40 10.19 -29.51
N VAL A 25 -16.42 9.42 -30.61
CA VAL A 25 -15.73 8.13 -30.65
C VAL A 25 -14.27 8.34 -31.08
N ALA A 26 -13.34 7.82 -30.28
CA ALA A 26 -11.90 7.81 -30.55
C ALA A 26 -11.45 6.54 -31.29
N ALA A 27 -12.06 5.38 -30.99
CA ALA A 27 -11.84 4.14 -31.72
C ALA A 27 -13.07 3.23 -31.68
N ILE A 28 -13.21 2.39 -32.69
CA ILE A 28 -14.22 1.33 -32.82
C ILE A 28 -13.48 0.00 -33.04
N ILE A 29 -13.84 -1.00 -32.24
CA ILE A 29 -13.31 -2.36 -32.33
C ILE A 29 -14.50 -3.30 -32.26
N GLU A 30 -14.95 -3.83 -33.41
CA GLU A 30 -16.20 -4.61 -33.55
C GLU A 30 -17.36 -3.88 -32.83
N ASP A 31 -17.91 -4.47 -31.77
CA ASP A 31 -19.00 -3.93 -30.97
C ASP A 31 -18.52 -3.01 -29.83
N HIS A 32 -17.21 -2.90 -29.58
CA HIS A 32 -16.65 -2.02 -28.57
C HIS A 32 -16.27 -0.66 -29.10
N ILE A 33 -16.49 0.36 -28.29
CA ILE A 33 -16.07 1.73 -28.59
C ILE A 33 -15.10 2.23 -27.50
N VAL A 34 -14.25 3.15 -27.90
CA VAL A 34 -13.42 4.00 -27.01
C VAL A 34 -13.90 5.42 -27.18
N LEU A 35 -14.31 6.06 -26.10
CA LEU A 35 -14.78 7.43 -26.12
C LEU A 35 -13.62 8.44 -26.10
N LYS A 36 -13.82 9.61 -26.70
CA LYS A 36 -12.80 10.69 -26.68
C LYS A 36 -12.58 11.23 -25.27
N SER A 37 -13.62 11.26 -24.42
CA SER A 37 -13.51 11.64 -23.00
C SER A 37 -12.64 10.67 -22.22
N GLU A 38 -12.85 9.35 -22.38
CA GLU A 38 -12.02 8.31 -21.75
C GLU A 38 -10.56 8.42 -22.18
N LEU A 39 -10.32 8.57 -23.49
CA LEU A 39 -8.97 8.75 -24.02
C LEU A 39 -8.32 10.02 -23.44
N ALA A 40 -9.02 11.15 -23.43
CA ALA A 40 -8.49 12.40 -22.89
C ALA A 40 -8.15 12.31 -21.41
N GLN A 41 -8.99 11.62 -20.61
CA GLN A 41 -8.75 11.40 -19.19
C GLN A 41 -7.47 10.57 -18.98
N MET A 42 -7.32 9.47 -19.70
CA MET A 42 -6.13 8.60 -19.59
C MET A 42 -4.86 9.30 -20.05
N VAL A 43 -4.94 10.07 -21.15
CA VAL A 43 -3.81 10.86 -21.65
C VAL A 43 -3.36 11.91 -20.65
N ASN A 44 -4.31 12.66 -20.06
CA ASN A 44 -4.02 13.69 -19.07
C ASN A 44 -3.37 13.09 -17.81
N MET A 45 -3.91 12.00 -17.29
CA MET A 45 -3.31 11.30 -16.13
C MET A 45 -1.88 10.83 -16.44
N ALA A 46 -1.67 10.21 -17.59
CA ALA A 46 -0.36 9.74 -18.00
C ALA A 46 0.61 10.90 -18.27
N ALA A 47 0.15 12.01 -18.80
CA ALA A 47 0.95 13.22 -19.02
C ALA A 47 1.45 13.81 -17.70
N ILE A 48 0.57 13.91 -16.68
CA ILE A 48 0.94 14.36 -15.33
C ILE A 48 1.98 13.41 -14.73
N GLN A 49 1.75 12.10 -14.79
CA GLN A 49 2.67 11.11 -14.23
C GLN A 49 4.05 11.12 -14.90
N ASN A 50 4.09 11.30 -16.21
CA ASN A 50 5.33 11.35 -17.00
C ASN A 50 5.91 12.77 -17.09
N ARG A 51 5.30 13.78 -16.46
CA ARG A 51 5.70 15.18 -16.49
C ARG A 51 5.79 15.73 -17.92
N ILE A 52 4.83 15.34 -18.77
CA ILE A 52 4.70 15.83 -20.15
C ILE A 52 3.69 16.96 -20.16
N ASP A 53 4.15 18.19 -20.41
CA ASP A 53 3.30 19.35 -20.58
C ASP A 53 2.96 19.50 -22.06
N PRO A 54 1.66 19.47 -22.44
CA PRO A 54 1.25 19.60 -23.85
C PRO A 54 1.69 20.91 -24.51
N ASN A 55 1.83 21.99 -23.71
CA ASN A 55 2.25 23.30 -24.23
C ASN A 55 3.76 23.36 -24.51
N ASN A 56 4.57 22.66 -23.69
CA ASN A 56 6.02 22.69 -23.80
C ASN A 56 6.58 21.51 -24.62
N ASN A 57 5.81 20.43 -24.75
CA ASN A 57 6.21 19.20 -25.49
C ASN A 57 5.02 18.61 -26.27
N PRO A 58 4.48 19.30 -27.28
CA PRO A 58 3.32 18.82 -28.03
C PRO A 58 3.58 17.50 -28.76
N ASP A 59 4.77 17.30 -29.31
CA ASP A 59 5.13 16.03 -29.97
C ASP A 59 5.19 14.85 -28.99
N GLY A 60 5.68 15.09 -27.78
CA GLY A 60 5.67 14.10 -26.69
C GLY A 60 4.27 13.75 -26.26
N PHE A 61 3.41 14.75 -26.15
CA PHE A 61 1.99 14.57 -25.80
C PHE A 61 1.24 13.77 -26.89
N MET A 62 1.46 14.10 -28.16
CA MET A 62 0.84 13.38 -29.28
C MET A 62 1.32 11.91 -29.35
N ARG A 63 2.60 11.64 -29.14
CA ARG A 63 3.10 10.25 -29.01
C ARG A 63 2.46 9.51 -27.85
N LEU A 64 2.31 10.17 -26.70
CA LEU A 64 1.62 9.60 -25.54
C LEU A 64 0.17 9.26 -25.86
N GLN A 65 -0.57 10.19 -26.48
CA GLN A 65 -1.96 9.98 -26.92
C GLN A 65 -2.08 8.77 -27.86
N ASN A 66 -1.19 8.68 -28.86
CA ASN A 66 -1.18 7.55 -29.78
C ASN A 66 -0.86 6.23 -29.07
N THR A 67 0.04 6.24 -28.09
CA THR A 67 0.36 5.04 -27.31
C THR A 67 -0.84 4.60 -26.48
N ILE A 68 -1.54 5.54 -25.85
CA ILE A 68 -2.69 5.24 -25.01
C ILE A 68 -3.87 4.72 -25.83
N VAL A 69 -4.20 5.36 -26.95
CA VAL A 69 -5.31 4.84 -27.79
C VAL A 69 -5.02 3.44 -28.32
N GLN A 70 -3.77 3.14 -28.68
CA GLN A 70 -3.39 1.77 -29.07
C GLN A 70 -3.55 0.79 -27.91
N SER A 71 -3.18 1.18 -26.69
CA SER A 71 -3.35 0.35 -25.49
C SER A 71 -4.83 0.10 -25.17
N MET A 72 -5.69 1.12 -25.33
CA MET A 72 -7.15 0.97 -25.14
C MET A 72 -7.76 0.04 -26.19
N VAL A 73 -7.30 0.15 -27.45
CA VAL A 73 -7.69 -0.80 -28.52
C VAL A 73 -7.26 -2.22 -28.18
N ASP A 74 -6.02 -2.42 -27.71
CA ASP A 74 -5.53 -3.75 -27.30
C ASP A 74 -6.34 -4.34 -26.15
N GLN A 75 -6.79 -3.50 -25.19
CA GLN A 75 -7.66 -3.92 -24.10
C GLN A 75 -9.03 -4.39 -24.61
N LYS A 76 -9.64 -3.68 -25.58
CA LYS A 76 -10.90 -4.10 -26.18
C LYS A 76 -10.75 -5.40 -27.00
N ILE A 77 -9.66 -5.56 -27.73
CA ILE A 77 -9.33 -6.82 -28.43
C ILE A 77 -9.16 -7.98 -27.43
N MET A 78 -8.56 -7.71 -26.27
CA MET A 78 -8.43 -8.71 -25.20
C MET A 78 -9.80 -9.18 -24.68
N LEU A 79 -10.76 -8.26 -24.54
CA LEU A 79 -12.12 -8.57 -24.12
C LEU A 79 -12.85 -9.42 -25.17
N GLU A 80 -12.78 -9.02 -26.44
CA GLU A 80 -13.37 -9.78 -27.55
C GLU A 80 -12.79 -11.21 -27.63
N MET A 81 -11.47 -11.32 -27.55
CA MET A 81 -10.82 -12.63 -27.54
C MET A 81 -11.19 -13.46 -26.31
N ALA A 82 -11.36 -12.81 -25.14
CA ALA A 82 -11.79 -13.49 -23.91
C ALA A 82 -13.23 -14.02 -24.05
N GLU A 83 -14.12 -13.28 -24.71
CA GLU A 83 -15.49 -13.69 -24.99
C GLU A 83 -15.52 -14.88 -25.97
N ILE A 84 -14.76 -14.82 -27.06
CA ILE A 84 -14.60 -15.93 -28.02
C ILE A 84 -14.12 -17.21 -27.30
N ASP A 85 -13.17 -17.07 -26.37
CA ASP A 85 -12.59 -18.18 -25.59
C ASP A 85 -13.41 -18.53 -24.33
N SER A 86 -14.61 -17.94 -24.19
CA SER A 86 -15.56 -18.19 -23.10
C SER A 86 -14.95 -17.99 -21.69
N ILE A 87 -14.17 -16.93 -21.52
CA ILE A 87 -13.63 -16.54 -20.22
C ILE A 87 -14.70 -15.82 -19.43
N VAL A 88 -15.04 -16.34 -18.27
CA VAL A 88 -16.08 -15.80 -17.40
C VAL A 88 -15.47 -15.45 -16.03
N VAL A 89 -15.88 -14.32 -15.48
CA VAL A 89 -15.62 -13.89 -14.11
C VAL A 89 -16.98 -13.90 -13.38
N GLU A 90 -17.03 -14.47 -12.18
CA GLU A 90 -18.25 -14.51 -11.39
C GLU A 90 -18.57 -13.12 -10.81
N GLU A 91 -19.86 -12.76 -10.75
CA GLU A 91 -20.31 -11.47 -10.16
C GLU A 91 -19.73 -11.24 -8.75
N LYS A 92 -19.71 -12.30 -7.94
CA LYS A 92 -19.13 -12.24 -6.60
C LYS A 92 -17.66 -11.81 -6.58
N GLU A 93 -16.86 -12.21 -7.58
CA GLU A 93 -15.44 -11.82 -7.67
C GLU A 93 -15.33 -10.34 -8.03
N VAL A 94 -16.21 -9.84 -8.91
CA VAL A 94 -16.28 -8.42 -9.26
C VAL A 94 -16.65 -7.60 -8.03
N ASP A 95 -17.67 -8.03 -7.30
CA ASP A 95 -18.11 -7.39 -6.07
C ASP A 95 -16.99 -7.31 -5.02
N GLN A 96 -16.29 -8.41 -4.80
CA GLN A 96 -15.17 -8.45 -3.85
C GLN A 96 -14.02 -7.54 -4.25
N ALA A 97 -13.66 -7.52 -5.54
CA ALA A 97 -12.59 -6.65 -6.04
C ALA A 97 -12.96 -5.17 -5.90
N LEU A 98 -14.21 -4.84 -6.18
CA LEU A 98 -14.72 -3.48 -6.07
C LEU A 98 -14.83 -3.02 -4.61
N ASP A 99 -15.28 -3.91 -3.70
CA ASP A 99 -15.29 -3.66 -2.27
C ASP A 99 -13.89 -3.36 -1.72
N GLN A 100 -12.90 -4.15 -2.13
CA GLN A 100 -11.50 -3.92 -1.73
C GLN A 100 -11.00 -2.56 -2.26
N GLN A 101 -11.34 -2.18 -3.48
CA GLN A 101 -10.95 -0.89 -4.05
C GLN A 101 -11.60 0.27 -3.29
N ILE A 102 -12.90 0.15 -2.97
CA ILE A 102 -13.63 1.15 -2.18
C ILE A 102 -13.02 1.28 -0.78
N GLN A 103 -12.72 0.16 -0.11
CA GLN A 103 -12.06 0.19 1.21
C GLN A 103 -10.70 0.89 1.18
N MET A 104 -9.90 0.68 0.13
CA MET A 104 -8.63 1.40 -0.05
C MET A 104 -8.84 2.90 -0.25
N LEU A 105 -9.83 3.30 -1.04
CA LEU A 105 -10.18 4.72 -1.25
C LEU A 105 -10.63 5.38 0.06
N VAL A 106 -11.49 4.71 0.83
CA VAL A 106 -11.97 5.19 2.13
C VAL A 106 -10.82 5.34 3.13
N ALA A 107 -9.94 4.34 3.21
CA ALA A 107 -8.78 4.38 4.09
C ALA A 107 -7.82 5.52 3.70
N GLN A 108 -7.59 5.74 2.42
CA GLN A 108 -6.72 6.80 1.92
C GLN A 108 -7.32 8.20 2.13
N ALA A 109 -8.62 8.36 1.97
CA ALA A 109 -9.31 9.62 2.22
C ALA A 109 -9.44 9.93 3.72
N GLY A 110 -9.31 8.91 4.57
CA GLY A 110 -9.47 9.04 6.02
C GLY A 110 -10.95 9.03 6.47
N GLY A 111 -11.80 8.29 5.76
CA GLY A 111 -13.21 8.07 6.08
C GLY A 111 -14.15 8.08 4.86
N GLU A 112 -15.34 7.50 5.01
CA GLU A 112 -16.33 7.39 3.92
C GLU A 112 -16.76 8.76 3.39
N ASP A 113 -17.13 9.70 4.28
CA ASP A 113 -17.61 11.05 3.89
C ASP A 113 -16.56 11.79 3.05
N ARG A 114 -15.28 11.70 3.43
CA ARG A 114 -14.18 12.31 2.68
C ARG A 114 -13.92 11.61 1.35
N ALA A 115 -14.11 10.30 1.30
CA ALA A 115 -14.01 9.56 0.04
C ALA A 115 -15.15 9.98 -0.92
N GLU A 116 -16.38 10.09 -0.44
CA GLU A 116 -17.52 10.57 -1.23
C GLU A 116 -17.35 12.01 -1.68
N ASP A 117 -16.86 12.90 -0.81
CA ASP A 117 -16.51 14.29 -1.17
C ASP A 117 -15.44 14.34 -2.26
N ALA A 118 -14.40 13.51 -2.15
CA ALA A 118 -13.32 13.43 -3.14
C ALA A 118 -13.78 12.84 -4.48
N LEU A 119 -14.72 11.90 -4.46
CA LEU A 119 -15.31 11.29 -5.65
C LEU A 119 -16.40 12.18 -6.27
N GLY A 120 -16.99 13.12 -5.50
CA GLY A 120 -18.12 13.94 -5.91
C GLY A 120 -19.43 13.16 -6.04
N GLN A 121 -19.50 11.93 -5.50
CA GLN A 121 -20.67 11.07 -5.54
C GLN A 121 -20.66 10.04 -4.39
N PRO A 122 -21.84 9.50 -4.00
CA PRO A 122 -21.95 8.43 -3.01
C PRO A 122 -21.18 7.16 -3.45
N LEU A 123 -20.58 6.44 -2.49
CA LEU A 123 -19.85 5.20 -2.76
C LEU A 123 -20.70 4.12 -3.45
N ASN A 124 -22.00 4.07 -3.16
CA ASN A 124 -22.92 3.14 -3.82
C ASN A 124 -23.16 3.48 -5.30
N ASP A 125 -23.13 4.75 -5.66
CA ASP A 125 -23.26 5.21 -7.05
C ASP A 125 -21.96 4.93 -7.81
N PHE A 126 -20.82 5.24 -7.19
CA PHE A 126 -19.51 4.85 -7.69
C PHE A 126 -19.43 3.34 -7.95
N ARG A 127 -19.89 2.50 -6.99
CA ARG A 127 -19.92 1.04 -7.15
C ARG A 127 -20.70 0.61 -8.39
N ARG A 128 -21.88 1.16 -8.62
CA ARG A 128 -22.73 0.81 -9.78
C ARG A 128 -22.13 1.24 -11.11
N GLU A 129 -21.52 2.42 -11.13
CA GLU A 129 -20.87 2.98 -12.31
C GLU A 129 -19.64 2.15 -12.73
N PHE A 130 -18.80 1.80 -11.77
CA PHE A 130 -17.54 1.11 -12.04
C PHE A 130 -17.61 -0.42 -12.05
N TRP A 131 -18.81 -1.01 -11.86
CA TRP A 131 -18.96 -2.46 -11.81
C TRP A 131 -18.58 -3.14 -13.13
N TYR A 132 -19.01 -2.60 -14.25
CA TYR A 132 -18.69 -3.15 -15.57
C TYR A 132 -17.21 -2.98 -15.92
N ASP A 133 -16.62 -1.85 -15.59
CA ASP A 133 -15.19 -1.62 -15.81
C ASP A 133 -14.34 -2.58 -14.99
N MET A 134 -14.72 -2.86 -13.74
CA MET A 134 -14.07 -3.85 -12.89
C MET A 134 -14.20 -5.26 -13.47
N ARG A 135 -15.39 -5.64 -13.95
CA ARG A 135 -15.62 -6.92 -14.62
C ARG A 135 -14.70 -7.07 -15.84
N ASP A 136 -14.70 -6.09 -16.71
CA ASP A 136 -13.90 -6.11 -17.95
C ASP A 136 -12.40 -6.19 -17.66
N ARG A 137 -11.96 -5.51 -16.62
CA ARG A 137 -10.59 -5.61 -16.12
C ARG A 137 -10.27 -7.03 -15.64
N LEU A 138 -11.11 -7.62 -14.79
CA LEU A 138 -10.88 -8.97 -14.27
C LEU A 138 -10.93 -10.04 -15.38
N VAL A 139 -11.82 -9.89 -16.37
CA VAL A 139 -11.88 -10.75 -17.55
C VAL A 139 -10.56 -10.66 -18.33
N SER A 140 -10.08 -9.45 -18.60
CA SER A 140 -8.83 -9.23 -19.33
C SER A 140 -7.62 -9.81 -18.58
N GLU A 141 -7.53 -9.58 -17.26
CA GLU A 141 -6.47 -10.12 -16.39
C GLU A 141 -6.49 -11.65 -16.40
N ARG A 142 -7.66 -12.27 -16.24
CA ARG A 142 -7.84 -13.74 -16.27
C ARG A 142 -7.43 -14.33 -17.62
N TYR A 143 -7.84 -13.69 -18.69
CA TYR A 143 -7.49 -14.14 -20.02
C TYR A 143 -6.00 -14.01 -20.30
N GLN A 144 -5.41 -12.89 -19.95
CA GLN A 144 -3.96 -12.69 -20.05
C GLN A 144 -3.18 -13.74 -19.26
N GLN A 145 -3.62 -14.05 -18.04
CA GLN A 145 -3.01 -15.09 -17.23
C GLN A 145 -3.09 -16.45 -17.92
N LYS A 146 -4.28 -16.86 -18.41
CA LYS A 146 -4.48 -18.10 -19.17
C LYS A 146 -3.54 -18.20 -20.38
N LEU A 147 -3.40 -17.10 -21.12
CA LEU A 147 -2.51 -17.05 -22.30
C LEU A 147 -1.04 -17.23 -21.92
N LEU A 148 -0.61 -16.68 -20.80
CA LEU A 148 0.78 -16.67 -20.37
C LEU A 148 1.19 -17.87 -19.50
N ASP A 149 0.23 -18.59 -18.92
CA ASP A 149 0.49 -19.75 -18.03
C ASP A 149 1.16 -20.92 -18.76
N GLY A 150 0.89 -21.08 -20.09
CA GLY A 150 1.52 -22.11 -20.90
C GLY A 150 2.95 -21.81 -21.33
N ILE A 151 3.47 -20.59 -21.05
CA ILE A 151 4.79 -20.18 -21.51
C ILE A 151 5.84 -20.59 -20.49
N SER A 152 6.67 -21.55 -20.85
CA SER A 152 7.82 -21.99 -20.08
C SER A 152 9.15 -21.57 -20.71
N ILE A 153 10.22 -21.65 -19.92
CA ILE A 153 11.56 -21.33 -20.38
C ILE A 153 12.48 -22.51 -20.22
N THR A 154 13.36 -22.74 -21.20
CA THR A 154 14.38 -23.77 -21.16
C THR A 154 15.72 -23.20 -20.69
N ARG A 155 16.63 -24.07 -20.24
CA ARG A 155 18.01 -23.67 -19.90
C ARG A 155 18.72 -23.00 -21.08
N SER A 156 18.48 -23.46 -22.29
CA SER A 156 19.05 -22.87 -23.51
C SER A 156 18.54 -21.45 -23.76
N ASP A 157 17.23 -21.21 -23.50
CA ASP A 157 16.65 -19.88 -23.64
C ASP A 157 17.29 -18.89 -22.65
N VAL A 158 17.50 -19.32 -21.39
CA VAL A 158 18.14 -18.50 -20.35
C VAL A 158 19.57 -18.12 -20.76
N VAL A 159 20.34 -19.09 -21.22
CA VAL A 159 21.73 -18.86 -21.69
C VAL A 159 21.74 -17.93 -22.89
N GLY A 160 20.85 -18.16 -23.87
CA GLY A 160 20.72 -17.30 -25.05
C GLY A 160 20.34 -15.87 -24.70
N PHE A 161 19.36 -15.71 -23.81
CA PHE A 161 18.97 -14.40 -23.28
C PHE A 161 20.14 -13.69 -22.59
N PHE A 162 20.87 -14.40 -21.71
CA PHE A 162 22.02 -13.82 -21.04
C PHE A 162 23.10 -13.36 -22.03
N GLN A 163 23.43 -14.18 -23.02
CA GLN A 163 24.43 -13.82 -24.03
C GLN A 163 24.03 -12.58 -24.83
N ALA A 164 22.73 -12.47 -25.17
CA ALA A 164 22.20 -11.33 -25.93
C ALA A 164 22.15 -10.02 -25.13
N TYR A 165 21.89 -10.10 -23.83
CA TYR A 165 21.58 -8.92 -23.01
C TYR A 165 22.55 -8.64 -21.86
N LYS A 166 23.61 -9.46 -21.63
CA LYS A 166 24.53 -9.37 -20.47
C LYS A 166 25.07 -7.97 -20.15
N ASP A 167 25.31 -7.17 -21.19
CA ASP A 167 25.88 -5.83 -21.06
C ASP A 167 24.83 -4.75 -20.72
N SER A 168 23.54 -5.05 -20.93
CA SER A 168 22.41 -4.17 -20.66
C SER A 168 21.55 -4.59 -19.49
N LEU A 169 21.80 -5.77 -18.90
CA LEU A 169 21.06 -6.21 -17.73
C LEU A 169 21.34 -5.31 -16.53
N PRO A 170 20.31 -5.01 -15.71
CA PRO A 170 20.50 -4.22 -14.50
C PRO A 170 21.37 -4.97 -13.48
N ILE A 171 22.05 -4.21 -12.63
CA ILE A 171 22.75 -4.77 -11.47
C ILE A 171 21.71 -5.48 -10.58
N ILE A 172 22.02 -6.71 -10.22
CA ILE A 172 21.18 -7.50 -9.29
C ILE A 172 21.49 -7.06 -7.87
N PRO A 173 20.49 -6.66 -7.08
CA PRO A 173 20.74 -6.28 -5.69
C PRO A 173 21.11 -7.50 -4.85
N MET A 174 21.94 -7.28 -3.84
CA MET A 174 22.17 -8.28 -2.81
C MET A 174 20.85 -8.56 -2.09
N LYS A 175 20.59 -9.83 -1.76
CA LYS A 175 19.45 -10.20 -0.90
C LYS A 175 19.98 -10.97 0.30
N ALA A 176 19.39 -10.72 1.46
CA ALA A 176 19.66 -11.46 2.68
C ALA A 176 18.39 -12.11 3.22
N LYS A 177 18.50 -13.35 3.67
CA LYS A 177 17.43 -14.01 4.42
C LYS A 177 17.62 -13.69 5.88
N VAL A 178 16.68 -12.95 6.46
CA VAL A 178 16.85 -12.31 7.76
C VAL A 178 15.70 -12.65 8.68
N ARG A 179 16.02 -12.82 9.95
CA ARG A 179 15.05 -12.76 11.04
C ARG A 179 15.30 -11.54 11.89
N HIS A 180 14.25 -11.02 12.52
CA HIS A 180 14.38 -9.92 13.44
C HIS A 180 13.64 -10.14 14.76
N LEU A 181 14.13 -9.49 15.79
CA LEU A 181 13.50 -9.33 17.09
C LEU A 181 13.34 -7.85 17.34
N LEU A 182 12.12 -7.38 17.58
CA LEU A 182 11.84 -5.98 17.93
C LEU A 182 11.62 -5.85 19.44
N ILE A 183 12.44 -5.03 20.08
CA ILE A 183 12.32 -4.61 21.49
C ILE A 183 11.92 -3.13 21.50
N PRO A 184 10.70 -2.78 21.93
CA PRO A 184 10.26 -1.39 21.95
C PRO A 184 10.94 -0.62 23.08
N VAL A 185 11.09 0.67 22.91
CA VAL A 185 11.43 1.58 24.02
C VAL A 185 10.13 1.93 24.75
N ILE A 186 10.01 1.52 25.99
CA ILE A 186 8.79 1.72 26.79
C ILE A 186 9.00 2.89 27.74
N PRO A 187 8.12 3.92 27.74
CA PRO A 187 8.18 5.03 28.69
C PRO A 187 8.12 4.52 30.12
N ASN A 188 8.87 5.14 31.01
CA ASN A 188 8.88 4.78 32.42
C ASN A 188 7.53 5.11 33.11
N PRO A 189 7.23 4.48 34.27
CA PRO A 189 5.96 4.68 34.97
C PRO A 189 5.70 6.14 35.38
N ALA A 190 6.74 6.93 35.66
CA ALA A 190 6.55 8.34 36.04
C ALA A 190 6.07 9.17 34.83
N ALA A 191 6.62 8.96 33.64
CA ALA A 191 6.16 9.60 32.41
C ALA A 191 4.72 9.20 32.07
N LYS A 192 4.38 7.91 32.19
CA LYS A 192 3.00 7.42 32.01
C LYS A 192 2.02 8.10 32.97
N ASN A 193 2.37 8.14 34.27
CA ASN A 193 1.53 8.78 35.30
C ASN A 193 1.37 10.29 35.05
N ALA A 194 2.43 10.98 34.67
CA ALA A 194 2.37 12.40 34.31
C ALA A 194 1.42 12.66 33.14
N THR A 195 1.47 11.82 32.10
CA THR A 195 0.56 11.90 30.95
C THR A 195 -0.90 11.65 31.34
N VAL A 196 -1.15 10.63 32.15
CA VAL A 196 -2.50 10.34 32.66
C VAL A 196 -3.03 11.51 33.49
N SER A 197 -2.23 12.02 34.43
CA SER A 197 -2.64 13.17 35.28
C SER A 197 -2.91 14.43 34.45
N PHE A 198 -2.14 14.68 33.41
CA PHE A 198 -2.39 15.80 32.51
C PHE A 198 -3.70 15.65 31.72
N LEU A 199 -3.99 14.45 31.20
CA LEU A 199 -5.27 14.17 30.55
C LEU A 199 -6.46 14.27 31.49
N GLU A 200 -6.31 13.88 32.77
CA GLU A 200 -7.33 14.05 33.78
C GLU A 200 -7.61 15.55 34.08
N GLN A 201 -6.57 16.40 34.04
CA GLN A 201 -6.75 17.85 34.14
C GLN A 201 -7.51 18.43 32.96
N LEU A 202 -7.12 18.05 31.71
CA LEU A 202 -7.84 18.47 30.50
C LEU A 202 -9.31 18.01 30.53
N LYS A 203 -9.55 16.77 30.96
CA LYS A 203 -10.90 16.25 31.14
C LYS A 203 -11.73 17.10 32.12
N ALA A 204 -11.17 17.42 33.26
CA ALA A 204 -11.85 18.27 34.25
C ALA A 204 -12.15 19.67 33.69
N GLU A 205 -11.21 20.27 32.96
CA GLU A 205 -11.40 21.56 32.30
C GLU A 205 -12.54 21.52 31.27
N ILE A 206 -12.64 20.42 30.49
CA ILE A 206 -13.76 20.25 29.56
C ILE A 206 -15.08 20.07 30.29
N GLU A 207 -15.12 19.29 31.37
CA GLU A 207 -16.31 19.05 32.20
C GLU A 207 -16.79 20.35 32.91
N GLU A 208 -15.88 21.28 33.16
CA GLU A 208 -16.17 22.64 33.68
C GLU A 208 -16.61 23.64 32.61
N GLY A 209 -16.68 23.21 31.33
CA GLY A 209 -17.18 24.02 30.22
C GLY A 209 -16.12 24.55 29.25
N GLY A 210 -14.88 24.09 29.39
CA GLY A 210 -13.81 24.34 28.40
C GLY A 210 -14.11 23.76 27.05
N SER A 211 -13.63 24.42 25.98
CA SER A 211 -13.80 23.95 24.61
C SER A 211 -12.94 22.71 24.32
N PHE A 212 -13.57 21.55 24.07
CA PHE A 212 -12.85 20.34 23.68
C PHE A 212 -11.98 20.57 22.45
N GLU A 213 -12.52 21.27 21.44
CA GLU A 213 -11.84 21.50 20.17
C GLU A 213 -10.57 22.34 20.33
N ASP A 214 -10.64 23.41 21.16
CA ASP A 214 -9.49 24.27 21.39
C ASP A 214 -8.41 23.52 22.17
N LEU A 215 -8.80 22.80 23.25
CA LEU A 215 -7.88 21.98 24.03
C LEU A 215 -7.25 20.84 23.17
N ALA A 216 -8.01 20.27 22.22
CA ALA A 216 -7.48 19.29 21.28
C ALA A 216 -6.46 19.91 20.31
N ARG A 217 -6.73 21.13 19.79
CA ARG A 217 -5.80 21.85 18.92
C ARG A 217 -4.50 22.21 19.63
N ASP A 218 -4.61 22.61 20.91
CA ASP A 218 -3.47 23.10 21.67
C ASP A 218 -2.61 21.99 22.24
N ASN A 219 -3.21 20.88 22.64
CA ASN A 219 -2.53 19.85 23.43
C ASN A 219 -2.40 18.50 22.74
N SER A 220 -3.30 18.12 21.81
CA SER A 220 -3.27 16.79 21.21
C SER A 220 -2.03 16.56 20.36
N GLN A 221 -1.43 15.38 20.53
CA GLN A 221 -0.32 14.91 19.71
C GLN A 221 -0.78 14.11 18.49
N ASP A 222 -2.10 13.98 18.27
CA ASP A 222 -2.62 13.50 16.98
C ASP A 222 -2.36 14.54 15.89
N PRO A 223 -1.68 14.18 14.78
CA PRO A 223 -1.40 15.10 13.69
C PRO A 223 -2.63 15.79 13.09
N GLY A 224 -3.80 15.14 13.11
CA GLY A 224 -5.05 15.68 12.61
C GLY A 224 -5.70 16.73 13.53
N ALA A 225 -5.43 16.67 14.82
CA ALA A 225 -6.16 17.45 15.83
C ALA A 225 -6.05 18.97 15.67
N LYS A 226 -4.90 19.46 15.16
CA LYS A 226 -4.70 20.89 14.87
C LYS A 226 -5.69 21.46 13.86
N ASN A 227 -6.11 20.64 12.92
CA ASN A 227 -7.00 21.06 11.82
C ASN A 227 -8.48 20.78 12.14
N ASN A 228 -8.76 19.64 12.81
CA ASN A 228 -10.11 19.13 13.00
C ASN A 228 -10.61 19.19 14.44
N GLY A 229 -9.84 19.77 15.40
CA GLY A 229 -10.22 19.84 16.82
C GLY A 229 -10.38 18.46 17.46
N GLY A 230 -9.60 17.47 17.02
CA GLY A 230 -9.63 16.09 17.50
C GLY A 230 -10.76 15.24 16.92
N SER A 231 -11.55 15.74 15.96
CA SER A 231 -12.67 15.00 15.37
C SER A 231 -12.17 13.89 14.44
N LEU A 232 -12.67 12.67 14.63
CA LEU A 232 -12.47 11.53 13.72
C LEU A 232 -13.62 11.36 12.71
N GLY A 233 -14.68 12.19 12.83
CA GLY A 233 -15.89 12.07 12.03
C GLY A 233 -16.70 10.81 12.39
N TRP A 234 -17.44 10.29 11.42
CA TRP A 234 -18.16 9.01 11.54
C TRP A 234 -17.23 7.83 11.32
N VAL A 235 -17.19 6.92 12.28
CA VAL A 235 -16.35 5.70 12.21
C VAL A 235 -17.20 4.46 12.45
N ASN A 236 -16.92 3.41 11.68
CA ASN A 236 -17.59 2.12 11.79
C ASN A 236 -16.98 1.28 12.91
N ARG A 237 -17.74 0.36 13.46
CA ARG A 237 -17.22 -0.67 14.35
C ARG A 237 -16.16 -1.51 13.63
N GLY A 238 -15.03 -1.77 14.30
CA GLY A 238 -13.88 -2.49 13.74
C GLY A 238 -12.84 -1.59 13.05
N SER A 239 -13.06 -0.27 12.97
CA SER A 239 -12.14 0.67 12.33
C SER A 239 -11.13 1.30 13.29
N LEU A 240 -11.32 1.14 14.60
CA LEU A 240 -10.49 1.75 15.64
C LEU A 240 -9.73 0.69 16.44
N VAL A 241 -8.65 1.09 17.09
CA VAL A 241 -7.92 0.17 17.99
C VAL A 241 -8.80 -0.25 19.16
N LYS A 242 -8.72 -1.50 19.53
CA LYS A 242 -9.67 -2.22 20.38
C LYS A 242 -10.04 -1.47 21.67
N ASN A 243 -9.07 -0.97 22.41
CA ASN A 243 -9.34 -0.30 23.70
C ASN A 243 -10.07 1.03 23.50
N PHE A 244 -9.66 1.80 22.50
CA PHE A 244 -10.32 3.05 22.12
C PHE A 244 -11.74 2.78 21.61
N GLU A 245 -11.90 1.82 20.72
CA GLU A 245 -13.22 1.44 20.20
C GLU A 245 -14.17 1.00 21.30
N THR A 246 -13.71 0.13 22.20
CA THR A 246 -14.51 -0.30 23.33
C THR A 246 -14.96 0.89 24.17
N ALA A 247 -14.07 1.82 24.51
CA ALA A 247 -14.41 3.00 25.29
C ALA A 247 -15.40 3.91 24.54
N ALA A 248 -15.17 4.16 23.25
CA ALA A 248 -16.02 5.03 22.42
C ALA A 248 -17.44 4.48 22.24
N PHE A 249 -17.58 3.18 21.96
CA PHE A 249 -18.90 2.55 21.79
C PHE A 249 -19.67 2.34 23.09
N THR A 250 -18.98 2.19 24.23
CA THR A 250 -19.63 1.98 25.54
C THR A 250 -19.95 3.27 26.29
N SER A 251 -19.22 4.38 26.04
CA SER A 251 -19.47 5.66 26.69
C SER A 251 -20.84 6.24 26.34
N ASP A 252 -21.42 7.00 27.24
CA ASP A 252 -22.62 7.78 26.94
C ASP A 252 -22.30 8.93 25.97
N VAL A 253 -23.28 9.29 25.14
CA VAL A 253 -23.17 10.43 24.22
C VAL A 253 -22.99 11.72 24.99
N GLY A 254 -22.03 12.54 24.62
CA GLY A 254 -21.70 13.81 25.27
C GLY A 254 -20.88 13.69 26.54
N LYS A 255 -20.45 12.48 26.92
CA LYS A 255 -19.63 12.26 28.12
C LYS A 255 -18.16 12.08 27.76
N ILE A 256 -17.28 12.80 28.47
CA ILE A 256 -15.83 12.63 28.35
C ILE A 256 -15.39 11.32 29.01
N THR A 257 -14.77 10.45 28.25
CA THR A 257 -14.32 9.13 28.69
C THR A 257 -12.79 9.02 28.60
N GLY A 258 -12.18 8.30 29.51
CA GLY A 258 -10.73 8.10 29.60
C GLY A 258 -10.13 8.74 30.85
N PRO A 259 -8.78 8.72 30.99
CA PRO A 259 -7.78 8.31 30.00
C PRO A 259 -7.82 6.82 29.61
N VAL A 260 -7.76 6.52 28.30
CA VAL A 260 -7.76 5.18 27.72
C VAL A 260 -6.37 4.89 27.13
N GLU A 261 -5.70 3.83 27.57
CA GLU A 261 -4.39 3.42 27.04
C GLU A 261 -4.58 2.61 25.75
N THR A 262 -3.82 2.98 24.72
CA THR A 262 -3.71 2.26 23.45
C THR A 262 -2.25 2.11 23.03
N GLU A 263 -1.97 1.45 21.93
CA GLU A 263 -0.63 1.39 21.33
C GLU A 263 -0.08 2.75 20.87
N PHE A 264 -0.95 3.75 20.65
CA PHE A 264 -0.56 5.11 20.26
C PHE A 264 -0.31 6.04 21.45
N GLY A 265 -0.73 5.69 22.65
CA GLY A 265 -0.63 6.52 23.85
C GLY A 265 -1.90 6.49 24.68
N TYR A 266 -2.16 7.59 25.38
CA TYR A 266 -3.34 7.78 26.24
C TYR A 266 -4.32 8.75 25.59
N HIS A 267 -5.61 8.42 25.66
CA HIS A 267 -6.66 9.22 25.03
C HIS A 267 -7.73 9.61 26.04
N ILE A 268 -8.21 10.84 25.96
CA ILE A 268 -9.57 11.17 26.37
C ILE A 268 -10.41 11.33 25.12
N LEU A 269 -11.66 10.89 25.17
CA LEU A 269 -12.55 10.88 24.02
C LEU A 269 -13.97 11.26 24.41
N GLU A 270 -14.72 11.76 23.43
CA GLU A 270 -16.14 12.04 23.56
C GLU A 270 -16.88 11.47 22.36
N THR A 271 -17.87 10.65 22.62
CA THR A 271 -18.80 10.17 21.59
C THR A 271 -19.91 11.19 21.42
N LEU A 272 -19.95 11.84 20.26
CA LEU A 272 -20.90 12.90 19.95
C LEU A 272 -22.27 12.36 19.51
N GLU A 273 -22.25 11.26 18.75
CA GLU A 273 -23.46 10.63 18.21
C GLU A 273 -23.24 9.13 18.03
N LYS A 274 -24.33 8.35 18.06
CA LYS A 274 -24.34 6.89 17.79
C LYS A 274 -25.45 6.56 16.81
N GLN A 275 -25.13 5.79 15.77
CA GLN A 275 -26.10 5.33 14.78
C GLN A 275 -25.80 3.89 14.37
N GLY A 276 -26.45 2.93 15.02
CA GLY A 276 -26.20 1.50 14.81
C GLY A 276 -24.75 1.13 15.11
N ASP A 277 -24.03 0.64 14.11
CA ASP A 277 -22.63 0.28 14.19
C ASP A 277 -21.66 1.43 13.81
N LYS A 278 -22.15 2.67 13.72
CA LYS A 278 -21.35 3.88 13.50
C LYS A 278 -21.41 4.79 14.71
N ILE A 279 -20.31 5.47 14.98
CA ILE A 279 -20.22 6.54 16.00
C ILE A 279 -19.53 7.75 15.40
N ARG A 280 -19.94 8.93 15.84
CA ARG A 280 -19.18 10.17 15.63
C ARG A 280 -18.42 10.48 16.91
N VAL A 281 -17.08 10.56 16.82
CA VAL A 281 -16.22 10.67 18.00
C VAL A 281 -15.12 11.71 17.79
N ARG A 282 -14.70 12.35 18.89
CA ARG A 282 -13.51 13.20 18.94
C ARG A 282 -12.62 12.79 20.09
N HIS A 283 -11.31 13.08 19.98
CA HIS A 283 -10.34 12.67 20.99
C HIS A 283 -9.19 13.67 21.17
N ILE A 284 -8.50 13.55 22.30
CA ILE A 284 -7.20 14.16 22.57
C ILE A 284 -6.23 13.02 22.85
N LEU A 285 -5.16 12.93 22.08
CA LEU A 285 -4.08 11.95 22.23
C LEU A 285 -2.89 12.60 22.92
N MET A 286 -2.36 11.93 23.95
CA MET A 286 -1.08 12.25 24.58
C MET A 286 -0.18 11.03 24.61
N ILE A 287 1.07 11.22 24.18
CA ILE A 287 2.10 10.17 24.13
C ILE A 287 3.05 10.40 25.30
N PRO A 288 3.26 9.42 26.21
CA PRO A 288 4.23 9.57 27.29
C PRO A 288 5.64 9.81 26.77
N GLU A 289 6.35 10.75 27.37
CA GLU A 289 7.72 11.07 26.98
C GLU A 289 8.66 9.88 27.23
N ILE A 290 9.45 9.55 26.21
CA ILE A 290 10.51 8.54 26.31
C ILE A 290 11.80 9.24 26.67
N THR A 291 12.41 8.82 27.77
CA THR A 291 13.66 9.40 28.29
C THR A 291 14.89 8.63 27.79
N GLN A 292 16.07 9.26 27.92
CA GLN A 292 17.34 8.58 27.62
C GLN A 292 17.53 7.30 28.46
N GLN A 293 17.05 7.28 29.71
CA GLN A 293 17.11 6.07 30.54
C GLN A 293 16.22 4.93 30.01
N ASP A 294 15.11 5.27 29.36
CA ASP A 294 14.23 4.26 28.78
C ASP A 294 14.90 3.63 27.54
N HIS A 295 15.59 4.44 26.73
CA HIS A 295 16.43 3.94 25.64
C HIS A 295 17.58 3.04 26.15
N GLU A 296 18.29 3.45 27.19
CA GLU A 296 19.35 2.66 27.79
C GLU A 296 18.86 1.32 28.36
N LYS A 297 17.69 1.31 29.00
CA LYS A 297 17.08 0.07 29.48
C LYS A 297 16.73 -0.89 28.34
N ALA A 298 16.10 -0.39 27.28
CA ALA A 298 15.76 -1.20 26.12
C ALA A 298 17.01 -1.73 25.40
N PHE A 299 18.02 -0.89 25.23
CA PHE A 299 19.32 -1.29 24.67
C PHE A 299 19.98 -2.38 25.49
N ASN A 300 20.14 -2.18 26.80
CA ASN A 300 20.76 -3.14 27.71
C ASN A 300 20.00 -4.46 27.75
N PHE A 301 18.66 -4.40 27.69
CA PHE A 301 17.85 -5.61 27.61
C PHE A 301 18.09 -6.36 26.30
N ALA A 302 18.07 -5.68 25.15
CA ALA A 302 18.39 -6.30 23.87
C ALA A 302 19.81 -6.89 23.85
N LEU A 303 20.78 -6.18 24.42
CA LEU A 303 22.17 -6.65 24.52
C LEU A 303 22.28 -7.91 25.38
N SER A 304 21.63 -7.95 26.53
CA SER A 304 21.62 -9.13 27.41
C SER A 304 20.99 -10.36 26.73
N LEU A 305 19.92 -10.17 25.93
CA LEU A 305 19.35 -11.26 25.15
C LEU A 305 20.36 -11.85 24.15
N LYS A 306 21.11 -10.98 23.45
CA LYS A 306 22.16 -11.40 22.53
C LYS A 306 23.27 -12.17 23.27
N GLU A 307 23.79 -11.60 24.35
CA GLU A 307 24.99 -12.12 25.04
C GLU A 307 24.71 -13.38 25.87
N ASP A 308 23.58 -13.41 26.55
CA ASP A 308 23.27 -14.46 27.51
C ASP A 308 22.40 -15.60 26.94
N SER A 309 21.52 -15.27 25.97
CA SER A 309 20.41 -16.15 25.61
C SER A 309 20.46 -16.63 24.14
N ILE A 310 21.06 -15.88 23.22
CA ILE A 310 21.05 -16.21 21.79
C ILE A 310 22.41 -16.72 21.35
N LYS A 311 22.51 -18.03 21.14
CA LYS A 311 23.72 -18.71 20.64
C LYS A 311 23.49 -19.42 19.32
N THR A 312 22.23 -19.78 19.05
CA THR A 312 21.82 -20.53 17.86
C THR A 312 20.60 -19.88 17.23
N LEU A 313 20.30 -20.24 15.99
CA LEU A 313 19.08 -19.82 15.30
C LEU A 313 17.81 -20.23 16.07
N ASP A 314 17.80 -21.39 16.70
CA ASP A 314 16.65 -21.86 17.47
C ASP A 314 16.47 -21.06 18.78
N ASP A 315 17.57 -20.66 19.42
CA ASP A 315 17.50 -19.72 20.55
C ASP A 315 16.89 -18.41 20.09
N PHE A 316 17.36 -17.86 18.95
CA PHE A 316 16.84 -16.63 18.38
C PHE A 316 15.33 -16.71 18.15
N LYS A 317 14.84 -17.75 17.47
CA LYS A 317 13.40 -17.96 17.22
C LYS A 317 12.58 -18.04 18.52
N ASN A 318 13.12 -18.74 19.54
CA ASN A 318 12.46 -18.87 20.84
C ASN A 318 12.39 -17.54 21.59
N ILE A 319 13.45 -16.75 21.53
CA ILE A 319 13.50 -15.40 22.13
C ILE A 319 12.56 -14.45 21.42
N VAL A 320 12.49 -14.48 20.08
CA VAL A 320 11.52 -13.72 19.29
C VAL A 320 10.08 -13.99 19.74
N LYS A 321 9.70 -15.26 19.85
CA LYS A 321 8.34 -15.64 20.29
C LYS A 321 7.98 -15.11 21.68
N ARG A 322 8.97 -14.98 22.58
CA ARG A 322 8.73 -14.49 23.94
C ARG A 322 8.74 -12.97 24.05
N HIS A 323 9.64 -12.30 23.34
CA HIS A 323 9.99 -10.91 23.60
C HIS A 323 9.70 -9.95 22.45
N SER A 324 9.54 -10.43 21.19
CA SER A 324 9.25 -9.52 20.08
C SER A 324 7.88 -8.89 20.22
N THR A 325 7.80 -7.60 19.93
CA THR A 325 6.52 -6.87 19.83
C THR A 325 6.01 -6.76 18.40
N ASP A 326 6.80 -7.22 17.42
CA ASP A 326 6.32 -7.31 16.04
C ASP A 326 5.32 -8.46 15.86
N GLN A 327 4.05 -8.12 15.80
CA GLN A 327 2.96 -9.10 15.70
C GLN A 327 2.96 -9.86 14.36
N LEU A 328 3.51 -9.28 13.30
CA LEU A 328 3.50 -9.88 11.97
C LEU A 328 4.47 -11.07 11.87
N THR A 329 5.61 -10.99 12.55
CA THR A 329 6.66 -12.01 12.41
C THR A 329 6.93 -12.80 13.69
N LYS A 330 6.39 -12.38 14.83
CA LYS A 330 6.62 -13.01 16.14
C LYS A 330 6.39 -14.52 16.13
N ASP A 331 5.23 -14.95 15.63
CA ASP A 331 4.82 -16.36 15.66
C ASP A 331 5.63 -17.25 14.70
N VAL A 332 6.20 -16.65 13.66
CA VAL A 332 7.10 -17.33 12.70
C VAL A 332 8.58 -17.17 13.07
N GLY A 333 8.86 -16.75 14.32
CA GLY A 333 10.23 -16.60 14.83
C GLY A 333 11.00 -15.47 14.15
N GLY A 334 10.33 -14.37 13.84
CA GLY A 334 10.90 -13.15 13.29
C GLY A 334 11.25 -13.20 11.80
N ASP A 335 10.71 -14.14 11.04
CA ASP A 335 11.08 -14.36 9.63
C ASP A 335 10.63 -13.21 8.73
N LEU A 336 11.59 -12.46 8.18
CA LEU A 336 11.37 -11.42 7.17
C LEU A 336 11.52 -11.96 5.74
N GLY A 337 11.91 -13.23 5.58
CA GLY A 337 12.22 -13.82 4.29
C GLY A 337 13.48 -13.22 3.64
N TRP A 338 13.53 -13.24 2.30
CA TRP A 338 14.59 -12.64 1.52
C TRP A 338 14.30 -11.15 1.29
N ILE A 339 15.09 -10.28 1.87
CA ILE A 339 14.96 -8.82 1.73
C ILE A 339 16.11 -8.23 0.92
N ASP A 340 15.86 -7.11 0.27
CA ASP A 340 16.88 -6.25 -0.34
C ASP A 340 17.31 -5.20 0.69
N PRO A 341 18.54 -5.28 1.23
CA PRO A 341 19.02 -4.33 2.24
C PRO A 341 19.09 -2.89 1.76
N SER A 342 19.15 -2.68 0.45
CA SER A 342 19.24 -1.32 -0.14
C SER A 342 17.89 -0.62 -0.24
N ASN A 343 16.79 -1.37 -0.15
CA ASN A 343 15.43 -0.87 -0.32
C ASN A 343 14.49 -1.44 0.75
N TYR A 344 14.99 -1.63 1.97
CA TYR A 344 14.16 -2.11 3.08
C TYR A 344 13.49 -0.94 3.80
N SER A 345 12.26 -1.13 4.25
CA SER A 345 11.40 -0.08 4.85
C SER A 345 11.99 0.53 6.14
N VAL A 346 12.83 -0.22 6.87
CA VAL A 346 13.59 0.26 8.02
C VAL A 346 15.05 0.39 7.60
N PRO A 347 15.52 1.61 7.24
CA PRO A 347 16.85 1.80 6.66
C PRO A 347 18.00 1.33 7.55
N GLU A 348 17.85 1.44 8.86
CA GLU A 348 18.84 1.03 9.85
C GLU A 348 19.09 -0.49 9.79
N ILE A 349 18.03 -1.27 9.61
CA ILE A 349 18.13 -2.73 9.40
C ILE A 349 18.87 -3.01 8.09
N GLY A 350 18.47 -2.35 7.01
CA GLY A 350 19.11 -2.52 5.71
C GLY A 350 20.60 -2.18 5.71
N GLN A 351 21.01 -1.14 6.46
CA GLN A 351 22.41 -0.79 6.62
C GLN A 351 23.17 -1.82 7.44
N ALA A 352 22.58 -2.26 8.56
CA ALA A 352 23.22 -3.21 9.48
C ALA A 352 23.50 -4.58 8.84
N ILE A 353 22.59 -5.10 8.03
CA ILE A 353 22.72 -6.40 7.36
C ILE A 353 24.03 -6.54 6.58
N LYS A 354 24.55 -5.46 6.04
CA LYS A 354 25.80 -5.46 5.26
C LYS A 354 27.05 -5.84 6.10
N TYR A 355 26.94 -5.73 7.42
CA TYR A 355 28.05 -5.92 8.37
C TYR A 355 27.81 -7.10 9.33
N ILE A 356 26.69 -7.81 9.21
CA ILE A 356 26.38 -8.97 10.05
C ILE A 356 26.88 -10.21 9.33
N GLU A 357 27.64 -11.03 10.04
CA GLU A 357 28.07 -12.32 9.54
C GLU A 357 26.91 -13.32 9.52
N MET A 358 26.98 -14.29 8.62
CA MET A 358 25.97 -15.32 8.51
C MET A 358 26.01 -16.22 9.76
N ASP A 359 24.83 -16.64 10.22
CA ASP A 359 24.62 -17.44 11.43
C ASP A 359 25.04 -16.76 12.74
N GLU A 360 25.09 -15.42 12.75
CA GLU A 360 25.35 -14.63 13.95
C GLU A 360 24.19 -13.66 14.27
N CYS A 361 24.02 -13.40 15.58
CA CYS A 361 23.11 -12.37 16.07
C CYS A 361 23.79 -11.00 16.06
N SER A 362 23.15 -10.00 15.46
CA SER A 362 23.62 -8.62 15.44
C SER A 362 23.76 -8.00 16.83
N PRO A 363 24.56 -6.96 17.01
CA PRO A 363 24.36 -6.02 18.11
C PRO A 363 22.97 -5.35 18.02
N PRO A 364 22.46 -4.75 19.11
CA PRO A 364 21.22 -3.99 19.09
C PRO A 364 21.30 -2.82 18.09
N ILE A 365 20.35 -2.77 17.17
CA ILE A 365 20.24 -1.73 16.13
C ILE A 365 19.09 -0.82 16.51
N ASN A 366 19.36 0.47 16.67
CA ASN A 366 18.35 1.47 17.01
C ASN A 366 17.58 1.90 15.76
N SER A 367 16.26 2.00 15.86
CA SER A 367 15.37 2.58 14.86
C SER A 367 14.31 3.45 15.53
N SER A 368 13.45 4.08 14.74
CA SER A 368 12.33 4.90 15.25
C SER A 368 11.29 4.11 16.05
N ILE A 369 11.24 2.78 15.91
CA ILE A 369 10.27 1.91 16.58
C ILE A 369 10.86 1.09 17.73
N GLY A 370 12.16 1.22 17.99
CA GLY A 370 12.85 0.52 19.07
C GLY A 370 14.18 -0.11 18.64
N PHE A 371 14.64 -1.08 19.41
CA PHE A 371 15.87 -1.81 19.15
C PHE A 371 15.59 -3.15 18.45
N HIS A 372 16.39 -3.44 17.42
CA HIS A 372 16.32 -4.69 16.68
C HIS A 372 17.54 -5.54 16.94
N LEU A 373 17.33 -6.86 17.12
CA LEU A 373 18.37 -7.86 16.91
C LEU A 373 18.04 -8.59 15.61
N LEU A 374 19.07 -8.83 14.81
CA LEU A 374 18.95 -9.52 13.53
C LEU A 374 19.73 -10.83 13.54
N TRP A 375 19.21 -11.82 12.81
CA TRP A 375 19.89 -13.05 12.49
C TRP A 375 19.89 -13.25 10.98
N VAL A 376 21.07 -13.37 10.36
CA VAL A 376 21.20 -13.56 8.91
C VAL A 376 21.35 -15.06 8.62
N GLU A 377 20.32 -15.67 8.03
CA GLU A 377 20.33 -17.10 7.66
C GLU A 377 21.02 -17.38 6.32
N GLY A 378 21.13 -16.39 5.45
CA GLY A 378 21.72 -16.56 4.13
C GLY A 378 21.88 -15.26 3.38
N VAL A 379 22.81 -15.26 2.44
CA VAL A 379 23.10 -14.10 1.60
C VAL A 379 23.18 -14.53 0.14
N LYS A 380 22.41 -13.88 -0.74
CA LYS A 380 22.57 -13.94 -2.19
C LYS A 380 23.38 -12.74 -2.61
N LYS A 381 24.54 -12.98 -3.20
CA LYS A 381 25.42 -11.91 -3.66
C LYS A 381 24.73 -11.09 -4.73
N GLY A 382 24.82 -9.79 -4.62
CA GLY A 382 24.45 -8.87 -5.70
C GLY A 382 25.63 -8.61 -6.64
N GLY A 383 25.37 -7.82 -7.68
CA GLY A 383 26.42 -7.41 -8.61
C GLY A 383 26.02 -7.50 -10.07
N ARG A 384 27.01 -7.45 -10.96
CA ARG A 384 26.74 -7.66 -12.39
C ARG A 384 26.21 -9.10 -12.61
N PRO A 385 25.11 -9.24 -13.39
CA PRO A 385 24.53 -10.54 -13.65
C PRO A 385 25.55 -11.53 -14.19
N ASN A 386 25.55 -12.74 -13.64
CA ASN A 386 26.32 -13.88 -14.14
C ASN A 386 25.52 -15.17 -13.91
N LEU A 387 25.70 -16.16 -14.76
CA LEU A 387 24.90 -17.40 -14.75
C LEU A 387 25.18 -18.29 -13.53
N GLN A 388 26.32 -18.11 -12.83
CA GLN A 388 26.68 -18.94 -11.69
C GLN A 388 25.93 -18.49 -10.43
N ASP A 389 25.94 -17.21 -10.13
CA ASP A 389 25.40 -16.65 -8.88
C ASP A 389 23.94 -16.17 -9.02
N HIS A 390 23.51 -15.82 -10.26
CA HIS A 390 22.25 -15.11 -10.50
C HIS A 390 21.30 -15.86 -11.47
N TRP A 391 21.42 -17.20 -11.53
CA TRP A 391 20.62 -18.00 -12.44
C TRP A 391 19.12 -17.71 -12.34
N SER A 392 18.57 -17.75 -11.14
CA SER A 392 17.12 -17.56 -10.90
C SER A 392 16.62 -16.15 -11.31
N ASP A 393 17.45 -15.13 -11.07
CA ASP A 393 17.08 -13.76 -11.46
C ASP A 393 17.12 -13.61 -12.98
N ILE A 394 18.16 -14.17 -13.65
CA ILE A 394 18.29 -14.17 -15.10
C ILE A 394 17.19 -15.00 -15.76
N GLU A 395 16.86 -16.17 -15.19
CA GLU A 395 15.75 -17.01 -15.65
C GLU A 395 14.42 -16.28 -15.59
N SER A 396 14.14 -15.57 -14.50
CA SER A 396 12.94 -14.75 -14.34
C SER A 396 12.89 -13.61 -15.36
N MET A 397 14.01 -12.93 -15.61
CA MET A 397 14.11 -11.88 -16.63
C MET A 397 13.90 -12.43 -18.04
N ALA A 398 14.49 -13.58 -18.34
CA ALA A 398 14.37 -14.25 -19.63
C ALA A 398 12.93 -14.75 -19.87
N LEU A 399 12.29 -15.32 -18.85
CA LEU A 399 10.89 -15.75 -18.92
C LEU A 399 9.95 -14.55 -19.14
N ASN A 400 10.16 -13.45 -18.41
CA ASN A 400 9.38 -12.24 -18.58
C ASN A 400 9.55 -11.64 -19.98
N LYS A 401 10.77 -11.63 -20.51
CA LYS A 401 11.02 -11.20 -21.89
C LYS A 401 10.31 -12.10 -22.89
N LYS A 402 10.40 -13.43 -22.73
CA LYS A 402 9.73 -14.39 -23.61
C LYS A 402 8.20 -14.23 -23.57
N LYS A 403 7.62 -14.03 -22.39
CA LYS A 403 6.19 -13.75 -22.22
C LYS A 403 5.79 -12.45 -22.92
N MET A 404 6.59 -11.41 -22.78
CA MET A 404 6.34 -10.11 -23.40
C MET A 404 6.40 -10.20 -24.93
N ASP A 405 7.42 -10.86 -25.50
CA ASP A 405 7.57 -11.01 -26.94
C ASP A 405 6.45 -11.86 -27.53
N TRP A 406 6.08 -12.94 -26.83
CA TRP A 406 4.95 -13.77 -27.20
C TRP A 406 3.65 -12.97 -27.20
N TYR A 407 3.40 -12.18 -26.15
CA TYR A 407 2.21 -11.34 -26.04
C TYR A 407 2.14 -10.29 -27.14
N GLN A 408 3.24 -9.63 -27.47
CA GLN A 408 3.31 -8.66 -28.58
C GLN A 408 2.98 -9.31 -29.93
N THR A 409 3.47 -10.52 -30.18
CA THR A 409 3.14 -11.28 -31.36
C THR A 409 1.67 -11.66 -31.38
N TRP A 410 1.18 -12.20 -30.28
CA TRP A 410 -0.20 -12.62 -30.13
C TRP A 410 -1.18 -11.46 -30.35
N ILE A 411 -0.97 -10.30 -29.72
CA ILE A 411 -1.87 -9.15 -29.88
C ILE A 411 -1.82 -8.60 -31.31
N SER A 412 -0.64 -8.60 -31.94
CA SER A 412 -0.49 -8.22 -33.35
C SER A 412 -1.29 -9.14 -34.29
N ASP A 413 -1.35 -10.43 -34.00
CA ASP A 413 -2.13 -11.40 -34.77
C ASP A 413 -3.62 -11.31 -34.43
N ALA A 414 -3.97 -11.07 -33.19
CA ALA A 414 -5.35 -10.84 -32.75
C ALA A 414 -5.95 -9.60 -33.45
N ARG A 415 -5.21 -8.50 -33.52
CA ARG A 415 -5.62 -7.28 -34.26
C ARG A 415 -6.06 -7.53 -35.68
N LYS A 416 -5.47 -8.50 -36.37
CA LYS A 416 -5.80 -8.83 -37.77
C LYS A 416 -7.15 -9.53 -37.93
N LYS A 417 -7.73 -10.02 -36.83
CA LYS A 417 -9.01 -10.74 -36.82
C LYS A 417 -10.21 -9.81 -36.69
N PHE A 418 -10.01 -8.56 -36.24
CA PHE A 418 -11.03 -7.61 -35.94
C PHE A 418 -11.03 -6.38 -36.82
N HIS A 419 -12.20 -5.81 -37.03
CA HIS A 419 -12.32 -4.51 -37.68
C HIS A 419 -11.99 -3.42 -36.67
N ILE A 420 -10.92 -2.65 -36.94
CA ILE A 420 -10.44 -1.58 -36.08
C ILE A 420 -10.45 -0.27 -36.83
N GLN A 421 -11.18 0.72 -36.31
CA GLN A 421 -11.17 2.08 -36.83
C GLN A 421 -10.77 3.05 -35.73
N ILE A 422 -9.67 3.78 -35.91
CA ILE A 422 -9.19 4.80 -34.96
C ILE A 422 -9.44 6.18 -35.57
N THR A 423 -10.18 7.02 -34.86
CA THR A 423 -10.58 8.35 -35.29
C THR A 423 -9.93 9.38 -34.36
N THR A 424 -8.60 9.47 -34.39
CA THR A 424 -7.87 10.52 -33.68
C THR A 424 -7.69 11.71 -34.62
N ASN A 425 -8.56 12.70 -34.49
CA ASN A 425 -8.36 14.06 -34.99
C ASN A 425 -8.32 15.02 -33.81
#